data_88326a4d97bd817c05f30b099cc8e5e4
#
_entry.id   88326a4d97bd817c05f30b099cc8e5e4
#
_cell.length_a   1.000
_cell.length_b   1.000
_cell.length_c   1.000
_cell.angle_alpha   90.00
_cell.angle_beta   90.00
_cell.angle_gamma   90.00
#
_symmetry.space_group_name_H-M   'P 1'
#
loop_
_entity.id
_entity.type
_entity.pdbx_description
1 polymer ?
#
loop_
_entity_poly.entity_id
_entity_poly.type
_entity_poly.pdbx_seq_one_letter_code
_entity_poly.pdbx_strand_id
1 'polypeptide(L)'
;MKHTACNPVLPISICMADGEPHVFGDRVYLFGSHDTPGGESFCLEDYEFFSAPLDDLSNWTSGGTNYSAKQDPLYCENVRYLYAPDVVRGNDGRYYLYYCLAGWKGKGGYSHPISVAVCDSPDGKYEYYGVVQNPDGTPYQGFVCFDPAVMNDNGVIRLYFGTGPFRGMAVKPWNAFVLSKVYAGVFEKTAKAFLQKPGPLGANAAVLCDDMLTLKKAPKRIADTPDFKAHAFFEGSSIRKIGQTYYFVYSSQKNHELCYATSPYPDREFRYQGTLVSNGDVGYDGRRERKRCNATGTTHGGIEQIGGKWYVFYHRLTHGSDYSRQMCAEPLNILPDGSIAQAEMTSCGLHDGDLPGMGEYPAAICCNLTNGKMPHIANQIRKNIPIITHSDMEWYVGNAARRTQIGYKYFSIQSNTVLRVTARGNGRVHIKINGKSVGSLPFHSEKWAAASLTIPQADPHAALWLTVTEGSLDILSLHFSPEVNE
;
A
#
# COMPACT_ATOMS: atom_id res chain seq x y z
N MET A 1 6.90 24.56 -0.20
CA MET A 1 7.92 23.81 -1.00
C MET A 1 7.18 23.01 -2.05
N LYS A 2 7.68 22.99 -3.30
CA LYS A 2 7.10 22.12 -4.33
C LYS A 2 7.33 20.68 -3.87
N HIS A 3 6.29 19.86 -3.79
CA HIS A 3 6.40 18.47 -3.42
C HIS A 3 7.24 17.75 -4.48
N THR A 4 8.27 17.02 -4.09
CA THR A 4 9.00 16.14 -5.03
C THR A 4 8.16 14.87 -5.18
N ALA A 5 8.08 14.29 -6.37
CA ALA A 5 7.33 13.05 -6.62
C ALA A 5 7.98 11.80 -5.96
N CYS A 6 8.50 11.95 -4.75
CA CYS A 6 9.19 10.91 -3.97
C CYS A 6 8.22 10.11 -3.09
N ASN A 7 8.69 9.01 -2.53
CA ASN A 7 7.93 8.24 -1.54
C ASN A 7 7.92 8.90 -0.15
N PRO A 8 6.74 8.99 0.53
CA PRO A 8 5.43 8.57 0.05
C PRO A 8 4.95 9.46 -1.09
N VAL A 9 4.15 8.92 -2.01
CA VAL A 9 3.71 9.63 -3.23
C VAL A 9 2.79 10.82 -2.95
N LEU A 10 2.04 10.77 -1.87
CA LEU A 10 1.20 11.86 -1.37
C LEU A 10 1.94 12.72 -0.36
N PRO A 11 1.47 13.93 -0.06
CA PRO A 11 2.01 14.73 1.03
C PRO A 11 2.19 13.91 2.31
N ILE A 12 3.30 14.10 2.99
CA ILE A 12 3.75 13.22 4.09
C ILE A 12 2.76 13.13 5.26
N SER A 13 1.86 14.11 5.40
CA SER A 13 0.80 14.13 6.40
C SER A 13 -0.40 13.24 6.05
N ILE A 14 -0.48 12.75 4.82
CA ILE A 14 -1.60 11.92 4.35
C ILE A 14 -1.28 10.45 4.60
N CYS A 15 -2.15 9.81 5.38
CA CYS A 15 -2.12 8.37 5.61
C CYS A 15 -3.19 7.68 4.74
N MET A 16 -2.89 7.53 3.46
CA MET A 16 -3.70 6.72 2.54
C MET A 16 -3.11 5.32 2.44
N ALA A 17 -3.98 4.33 2.55
CA ALA A 17 -3.68 2.91 2.39
C ALA A 17 -4.50 2.30 1.25
N ASP A 18 -4.19 1.06 0.89
CA ASP A 18 -5.00 0.23 -0.01
C ASP A 18 -5.25 0.92 -1.37
N GLY A 19 -4.28 1.73 -1.83
CA GLY A 19 -4.47 2.62 -2.95
C GLY A 19 -4.50 1.90 -4.28
N GLU A 20 -5.63 2.03 -4.97
CA GLU A 20 -5.83 1.55 -6.32
C GLU A 20 -5.62 2.71 -7.31
N PRO A 21 -4.57 2.65 -8.16
CA PRO A 21 -4.28 3.71 -9.12
C PRO A 21 -5.08 3.51 -10.41
N HIS A 22 -5.60 4.60 -10.99
CA HIS A 22 -6.21 4.59 -12.32
C HIS A 22 -5.85 5.84 -13.13
N VAL A 23 -5.64 5.68 -14.41
CA VAL A 23 -5.50 6.78 -15.35
C VAL A 23 -6.84 7.03 -16.06
N PHE A 24 -7.40 8.22 -15.84
CA PHE A 24 -8.57 8.70 -16.58
C PHE A 24 -8.23 10.03 -17.27
N GLY A 25 -8.27 10.03 -18.60
CA GLY A 25 -7.89 11.20 -19.39
C GLY A 25 -6.41 11.53 -19.26
N ASP A 26 -6.10 12.74 -18.83
CA ASP A 26 -4.75 13.28 -18.64
C ASP A 26 -4.25 13.26 -17.19
N ARG A 27 -4.94 12.54 -16.31
CA ARG A 27 -4.61 12.48 -14.87
C ARG A 27 -4.53 11.03 -14.37
N VAL A 28 -3.67 10.82 -13.40
CA VAL A 28 -3.68 9.64 -12.54
C VAL A 28 -4.47 9.95 -11.27
N TYR A 29 -5.29 9.01 -10.84
CA TYR A 29 -6.11 9.07 -9.64
C TYR A 29 -5.68 7.97 -8.68
N LEU A 30 -5.72 8.26 -7.38
CA LEU A 30 -5.52 7.29 -6.31
C LEU A 30 -6.79 7.18 -5.48
N PHE A 31 -7.35 5.98 -5.45
CA PHE A 31 -8.50 5.61 -4.64
C PHE A 31 -8.02 4.72 -3.50
N GLY A 32 -8.22 5.11 -2.26
CA GLY A 32 -7.69 4.35 -1.14
C GLY A 32 -8.43 4.61 0.16
N SER A 33 -8.19 3.75 1.13
CA SER A 33 -8.65 3.92 2.50
C SER A 33 -7.84 5.02 3.20
N HIS A 34 -8.44 5.69 4.17
CA HIS A 34 -7.76 6.72 4.94
C HIS A 34 -7.61 6.35 6.40
N ASP A 35 -6.35 6.31 6.84
CA ASP A 35 -5.99 6.13 8.25
C ASP A 35 -5.76 7.49 8.92
N THR A 36 -6.12 7.62 10.18
CA THR A 36 -5.65 8.73 11.02
C THR A 36 -4.16 8.49 11.36
N PRO A 37 -3.26 9.48 11.16
CA PRO A 37 -1.86 9.36 11.55
C PRO A 37 -1.70 8.97 13.03
N GLY A 38 -1.04 7.81 13.27
CA GLY A 38 -0.91 7.26 14.62
C GLY A 38 -2.18 6.69 15.24
N GLY A 39 -3.25 6.51 14.46
CA GLY A 39 -4.53 5.95 14.89
C GLY A 39 -4.45 4.52 15.43
N GLU A 40 -5.50 4.08 16.10
CA GLU A 40 -5.57 2.78 16.77
C GLU A 40 -6.43 1.74 16.04
N SER A 41 -6.97 2.08 14.87
CA SER A 41 -7.72 1.19 13.99
C SER A 41 -7.52 1.57 12.53
N PHE A 42 -7.83 0.66 11.61
CA PHE A 42 -7.82 0.89 10.17
C PHE A 42 -8.92 1.86 9.75
N CYS A 43 -8.66 2.66 8.73
CA CYS A 43 -9.65 3.39 7.92
C CYS A 43 -10.59 4.25 8.77
N LEU A 44 -10.02 5.04 9.69
CA LEU A 44 -10.79 5.86 10.62
C LEU A 44 -11.43 7.10 9.97
N GLU A 45 -10.96 7.48 8.76
CA GLU A 45 -11.43 8.66 8.04
C GLU A 45 -12.31 8.25 6.84
N ASP A 46 -13.14 9.17 6.37
CA ASP A 46 -13.91 9.04 5.15
C ASP A 46 -13.01 9.07 3.90
N TYR A 47 -13.50 8.65 2.74
CA TYR A 47 -12.71 8.67 1.51
C TYR A 47 -12.43 10.09 1.03
N GLU A 48 -11.15 10.35 0.80
CA GLU A 48 -10.62 11.50 0.09
C GLU A 48 -9.69 11.01 -1.02
N PHE A 49 -10.04 11.27 -2.28
CA PHE A 49 -9.28 10.81 -3.44
C PHE A 49 -8.33 11.89 -3.93
N PHE A 50 -7.19 11.46 -4.43
CA PHE A 50 -6.15 12.35 -4.93
C PHE A 50 -5.92 12.12 -6.41
N SER A 51 -5.60 13.20 -7.13
CA SER A 51 -5.21 13.09 -8.52
C SER A 51 -4.04 14.01 -8.86
N ALA A 52 -3.24 13.61 -9.85
CA ALA A 52 -2.13 14.39 -10.39
C ALA A 52 -2.15 14.40 -11.92
N PRO A 53 -1.73 15.49 -12.59
CA PRO A 53 -1.50 15.48 -14.03
C PRO A 53 -0.43 14.47 -14.41
N LEU A 54 -0.57 13.80 -15.56
CA LEU A 54 0.40 12.79 -16.03
C LEU A 54 1.78 13.39 -16.34
N ASP A 55 1.86 14.70 -16.58
CA ASP A 55 3.09 15.46 -16.85
C ASP A 55 3.72 16.08 -15.59
N ASP A 56 3.02 16.08 -14.44
CA ASP A 56 3.56 16.56 -13.16
C ASP A 56 3.08 15.68 -11.98
N LEU A 57 3.70 14.53 -11.79
CA LEU A 57 3.39 13.59 -10.70
C LEU A 57 3.80 14.08 -9.30
N SER A 58 4.31 15.29 -9.19
CA SER A 58 4.54 15.98 -7.92
C SER A 58 3.34 16.82 -7.46
N ASN A 59 2.36 17.05 -8.33
CA ASN A 59 1.25 17.97 -8.11
C ASN A 59 -0.05 17.22 -7.79
N TRP A 60 -0.05 16.51 -6.67
CA TRP A 60 -1.24 15.83 -6.16
C TRP A 60 -2.21 16.82 -5.54
N THR A 61 -3.47 16.74 -5.93
CA THR A 61 -4.57 17.58 -5.46
C THR A 61 -5.76 16.73 -5.03
N SER A 62 -6.54 17.25 -4.09
CA SER A 62 -7.79 16.66 -3.63
C SER A 62 -8.88 17.71 -3.52
N GLY A 63 -10.12 17.30 -3.75
CA GLY A 63 -11.33 18.11 -3.51
C GLY A 63 -11.90 17.95 -2.10
N GLY A 64 -11.16 17.33 -1.16
CA GLY A 64 -11.64 16.93 0.17
C GLY A 64 -12.53 15.69 0.07
N THR A 65 -13.23 15.34 1.15
CA THR A 65 -14.06 14.12 1.27
C THR A 65 -14.91 13.87 0.03
N ASN A 66 -14.68 12.77 -0.65
CA ASN A 66 -15.43 12.34 -1.85
C ASN A 66 -16.64 11.46 -1.50
N TYR A 67 -16.55 10.67 -0.43
CA TYR A 67 -17.64 9.83 0.06
C TYR A 67 -17.51 9.59 1.56
N SER A 68 -18.63 9.70 2.28
CA SER A 68 -18.72 9.42 3.72
C SER A 68 -19.43 8.11 4.01
N ALA A 69 -18.90 7.33 4.94
CA ALA A 69 -19.54 6.08 5.39
C ALA A 69 -21.00 6.26 5.83
N LYS A 70 -21.37 7.44 6.34
CA LYS A 70 -22.75 7.77 6.77
C LYS A 70 -23.76 7.81 5.63
N GLN A 71 -23.31 7.86 4.37
CA GLN A 71 -24.19 7.83 3.20
C GLN A 71 -24.66 6.39 2.89
N ASP A 72 -23.97 5.37 3.42
CA ASP A 72 -24.33 3.97 3.19
C ASP A 72 -25.45 3.52 4.16
N PRO A 73 -26.58 2.98 3.66
CA PRO A 73 -27.63 2.46 4.51
C PRO A 73 -27.22 1.29 5.44
N LEU A 74 -26.11 0.61 5.14
CA LEU A 74 -25.55 -0.45 5.99
C LEU A 74 -24.70 0.11 7.15
N TYR A 75 -24.46 1.43 7.16
CA TYR A 75 -23.74 2.08 8.24
C TYR A 75 -24.43 1.84 9.60
N CYS A 76 -23.63 1.40 10.56
CA CYS A 76 -24.09 1.29 11.94
C CYS A 76 -22.90 1.51 12.91
N GLU A 77 -23.17 1.62 14.21
CA GLU A 77 -22.15 1.92 15.22
C GLU A 77 -20.96 0.95 15.18
N ASN A 78 -21.20 -0.33 14.92
CA ASN A 78 -20.19 -1.38 14.92
C ASN A 78 -19.51 -1.59 13.55
N VAL A 79 -20.10 -1.08 12.44
CA VAL A 79 -19.63 -1.23 11.06
C VAL A 79 -19.77 0.11 10.36
N ARG A 80 -18.70 0.89 10.36
CA ARG A 80 -18.76 2.31 9.98
C ARG A 80 -17.50 2.85 9.30
N TYR A 81 -16.51 1.99 9.02
CA TYR A 81 -15.27 2.40 8.37
C TYR A 81 -15.20 1.90 6.94
N LEU A 82 -14.69 2.73 6.05
CA LEU A 82 -14.59 2.49 4.61
C LEU A 82 -13.28 1.79 4.28
N TYR A 83 -13.35 0.59 3.72
CA TYR A 83 -12.20 -0.26 3.42
C TYR A 83 -11.99 -0.42 1.92
N ALA A 84 -10.72 -0.35 1.51
CA ALA A 84 -10.18 -0.74 0.22
C ALA A 84 -11.12 -0.50 -0.97
N PRO A 85 -11.25 0.76 -1.45
CA PRO A 85 -12.12 1.10 -2.57
C PRO A 85 -11.44 0.82 -3.91
N ASP A 86 -12.25 0.57 -4.93
CA ASP A 86 -11.83 0.65 -6.32
C ASP A 86 -12.88 1.35 -7.18
N VAL A 87 -12.46 2.02 -8.25
CA VAL A 87 -13.31 2.83 -9.11
C VAL A 87 -13.19 2.41 -10.56
N VAL A 88 -14.33 2.28 -11.23
CA VAL A 88 -14.39 2.00 -12.68
C VAL A 88 -15.28 3.00 -13.40
N ARG A 89 -14.93 3.33 -14.64
CA ARG A 89 -15.84 4.04 -15.54
C ARG A 89 -16.82 3.05 -16.18
N GLY A 90 -18.11 3.25 -15.92
CA GLY A 90 -19.20 2.45 -16.49
C GLY A 90 -19.40 2.70 -18.00
N ASN A 91 -20.23 1.86 -18.63
CA ASN A 91 -20.57 1.99 -20.05
C ASN A 91 -21.41 3.25 -20.34
N ASP A 92 -22.05 3.81 -19.33
CA ASP A 92 -22.79 5.07 -19.38
C ASP A 92 -21.92 6.32 -19.21
N GLY A 93 -20.61 6.11 -18.97
CA GLY A 93 -19.62 7.18 -18.81
C GLY A 93 -19.43 7.69 -17.39
N ARG A 94 -20.29 7.27 -16.43
CA ARG A 94 -20.16 7.62 -15.01
C ARG A 94 -19.10 6.76 -14.31
N TYR A 95 -18.70 7.16 -13.10
CA TYR A 95 -17.70 6.48 -12.28
C TYR A 95 -18.39 5.78 -11.11
N TYR A 96 -18.07 4.51 -10.93
CA TYR A 96 -18.65 3.64 -9.90
C TYR A 96 -17.60 3.21 -8.92
N LEU A 97 -17.78 3.57 -7.66
CA LEU A 97 -16.95 3.27 -6.52
C LEU A 97 -17.47 2.02 -5.83
N TYR A 98 -16.66 0.96 -5.81
CA TYR A 98 -16.93 -0.28 -5.08
C TYR A 98 -16.13 -0.30 -3.80
N TYR A 99 -16.78 -0.65 -2.69
CA TYR A 99 -16.13 -0.65 -1.37
C TYR A 99 -16.83 -1.61 -0.42
N CYS A 100 -16.21 -1.86 0.74
CA CYS A 100 -16.84 -2.57 1.84
C CYS A 100 -16.76 -1.77 3.14
N LEU A 101 -17.72 -2.04 4.03
CA LEU A 101 -17.73 -1.49 5.39
C LEU A 101 -17.22 -2.54 6.37
N ALA A 102 -16.38 -2.12 7.32
CA ALA A 102 -16.00 -2.93 8.46
C ALA A 102 -15.99 -2.09 9.76
N GLY A 103 -15.82 -2.75 10.89
CA GLY A 103 -15.78 -2.12 12.19
C GLY A 103 -14.36 -1.95 12.72
N TRP A 104 -14.29 -1.71 14.01
CA TRP A 104 -13.04 -1.49 14.74
C TRP A 104 -12.02 -2.62 14.52
N LYS A 105 -10.81 -2.26 14.07
CA LYS A 105 -9.71 -3.19 13.74
C LYS A 105 -10.09 -4.27 12.73
N GLY A 106 -10.92 -3.92 11.76
CA GLY A 106 -11.34 -4.82 10.69
C GLY A 106 -12.36 -5.90 11.13
N LYS A 107 -13.05 -5.71 12.24
CA LYS A 107 -14.08 -6.65 12.71
C LYS A 107 -15.45 -6.25 12.21
N GLY A 108 -16.27 -7.24 11.87
CA GLY A 108 -17.64 -7.01 11.39
C GLY A 108 -17.73 -6.63 9.91
N GLY A 109 -18.92 -6.62 9.36
CA GLY A 109 -19.20 -6.29 7.96
C GLY A 109 -18.93 -7.41 6.96
N TYR A 110 -18.32 -8.52 7.35
CA TYR A 110 -18.00 -9.63 6.43
C TYR A 110 -19.22 -10.38 5.90
N SER A 111 -20.37 -10.20 6.52
CA SER A 111 -21.66 -10.69 6.01
C SER A 111 -22.34 -9.69 5.07
N HIS A 112 -21.85 -8.43 4.99
CA HIS A 112 -22.38 -7.42 4.10
C HIS A 112 -22.02 -7.70 2.64
N PRO A 113 -22.87 -7.28 1.67
CA PRO A 113 -22.49 -7.23 0.25
C PRO A 113 -21.44 -6.14 0.02
N ILE A 114 -20.85 -6.11 -1.16
CA ILE A 114 -20.05 -4.96 -1.62
C ILE A 114 -21.02 -3.82 -1.90
N SER A 115 -20.75 -2.65 -1.32
CA SER A 115 -21.51 -1.42 -1.59
C SER A 115 -20.97 -0.70 -2.81
N VAL A 116 -21.83 0.08 -3.46
CA VAL A 116 -21.52 0.84 -4.68
C VAL A 116 -22.01 2.26 -4.53
N ALA A 117 -21.15 3.22 -4.85
CA ALA A 117 -21.52 4.62 -5.00
C ALA A 117 -21.19 5.10 -6.42
N VAL A 118 -21.79 6.21 -6.87
CA VAL A 118 -21.66 6.70 -8.24
C VAL A 118 -21.39 8.20 -8.29
N CYS A 119 -20.63 8.64 -9.29
CA CYS A 119 -20.35 10.05 -9.56
C CYS A 119 -20.16 10.30 -11.07
N ASP A 120 -20.33 11.55 -11.50
CA ASP A 120 -20.11 11.93 -12.90
C ASP A 120 -18.62 12.24 -13.20
N SER A 121 -17.79 12.41 -12.18
CA SER A 121 -16.35 12.59 -12.32
C SER A 121 -15.57 11.71 -11.34
N PRO A 122 -14.32 11.31 -11.67
CA PRO A 122 -13.58 10.31 -10.86
C PRO A 122 -13.20 10.81 -9.46
N ASP A 123 -13.01 12.13 -9.29
CA ASP A 123 -12.69 12.80 -8.02
C ASP A 123 -13.83 13.67 -7.49
N GLY A 124 -15.07 13.45 -7.98
CA GLY A 124 -16.24 14.19 -7.54
C GLY A 124 -16.81 13.69 -6.21
N LYS A 125 -17.99 14.19 -5.88
CA LYS A 125 -18.75 13.76 -4.70
C LYS A 125 -19.62 12.57 -5.09
N TYR A 126 -19.28 11.41 -4.56
CA TYR A 126 -20.02 10.18 -4.82
C TYR A 126 -21.30 10.14 -4.02
N GLU A 127 -22.34 9.55 -4.60
CA GLU A 127 -23.61 9.27 -3.95
C GLU A 127 -23.83 7.77 -3.86
N TYR A 128 -24.41 7.30 -2.75
CA TYR A 128 -24.77 5.89 -2.60
C TYR A 128 -25.67 5.44 -3.76
N TYR A 129 -25.32 4.34 -4.39
CA TYR A 129 -26.03 3.83 -5.55
C TYR A 129 -26.76 2.51 -5.28
N GLY A 130 -26.15 1.60 -4.51
CA GLY A 130 -26.73 0.30 -4.18
C GLY A 130 -25.70 -0.68 -3.65
N VAL A 131 -26.03 -1.95 -3.70
CA VAL A 131 -25.14 -3.06 -3.34
C VAL A 131 -25.07 -4.08 -4.45
N VAL A 132 -23.98 -4.82 -4.51
CA VAL A 132 -23.87 -5.98 -5.40
C VAL A 132 -24.90 -7.01 -5.02
N GLN A 133 -25.72 -7.45 -5.99
CA GLN A 133 -26.91 -8.27 -5.79
C GLN A 133 -26.99 -9.47 -6.74
N ASN A 134 -27.75 -10.46 -6.33
CA ASN A 134 -28.13 -11.61 -7.15
C ASN A 134 -29.12 -11.21 -8.28
N PRO A 135 -29.33 -12.07 -9.31
CA PRO A 135 -30.29 -11.78 -10.37
C PRO A 135 -31.75 -11.60 -9.91
N ASP A 136 -32.09 -12.08 -8.71
CA ASP A 136 -33.41 -11.89 -8.10
C ASP A 136 -33.52 -10.57 -7.30
N GLY A 137 -32.50 -9.73 -7.30
CA GLY A 137 -32.45 -8.45 -6.59
C GLY A 137 -32.07 -8.59 -5.10
N THR A 138 -31.82 -9.78 -4.60
CA THR A 138 -31.35 -9.95 -3.21
C THR A 138 -29.85 -9.60 -3.11
N PRO A 139 -29.39 -8.93 -2.01
CA PRO A 139 -27.98 -8.65 -1.79
C PRO A 139 -27.11 -9.91 -1.86
N TYR A 140 -25.98 -9.85 -2.57
CA TYR A 140 -25.07 -10.98 -2.67
C TYR A 140 -24.28 -11.18 -1.36
N GLN A 141 -24.32 -12.37 -0.80
CA GLN A 141 -23.66 -12.74 0.45
C GLN A 141 -23.02 -14.15 0.40
N GLY A 142 -22.79 -14.72 -0.76
CA GLY A 142 -22.27 -16.09 -0.93
C GLY A 142 -20.83 -16.22 -0.41
N PHE A 143 -19.86 -15.70 -1.12
CA PHE A 143 -18.48 -15.59 -0.65
C PHE A 143 -18.31 -14.39 0.30
N VAL A 144 -17.20 -14.31 1.01
CA VAL A 144 -16.88 -13.13 1.80
C VAL A 144 -16.61 -11.97 0.83
N CYS A 145 -17.40 -10.90 0.95
CA CYS A 145 -17.33 -9.69 0.14
C CYS A 145 -16.33 -8.73 0.78
N PHE A 146 -15.05 -8.76 0.32
CA PHE A 146 -13.99 -7.96 0.90
C PHE A 146 -13.00 -7.52 -0.19
N ASP A 147 -12.42 -6.32 -0.04
CA ASP A 147 -11.43 -5.72 -0.94
C ASP A 147 -11.79 -5.88 -2.42
N PRO A 148 -12.85 -5.20 -2.88
CA PRO A 148 -13.28 -5.27 -4.26
C PRO A 148 -12.27 -4.61 -5.20
N ALA A 149 -12.07 -5.23 -6.36
CA ALA A 149 -11.43 -4.64 -7.52
C ALA A 149 -12.36 -4.74 -8.71
N VAL A 150 -12.44 -3.72 -9.54
CA VAL A 150 -13.39 -3.66 -10.64
C VAL A 150 -12.72 -3.16 -11.92
N MET A 151 -13.04 -3.79 -13.06
CA MET A 151 -12.56 -3.33 -14.36
C MET A 151 -13.67 -3.37 -15.43
N ASN A 152 -13.60 -2.45 -16.36
CA ASN A 152 -14.37 -2.49 -17.60
C ASN A 152 -13.51 -3.13 -18.70
N ASP A 153 -13.78 -4.39 -18.99
CA ASP A 153 -13.09 -5.16 -20.03
C ASP A 153 -13.88 -5.09 -21.33
N ASN A 154 -13.69 -4.02 -22.11
CA ASN A 154 -14.36 -3.74 -23.37
C ASN A 154 -15.91 -3.83 -23.27
N GLY A 155 -16.49 -3.14 -22.28
CA GLY A 155 -17.91 -3.11 -22.02
C GLY A 155 -18.42 -4.23 -21.11
N VAL A 156 -17.57 -5.16 -20.69
CA VAL A 156 -17.91 -6.18 -19.70
C VAL A 156 -17.38 -5.77 -18.34
N ILE A 157 -18.27 -5.46 -17.41
CA ILE A 157 -17.90 -5.09 -16.05
C ILE A 157 -17.55 -6.35 -15.25
N ARG A 158 -16.32 -6.39 -14.75
CA ARG A 158 -15.79 -7.51 -13.98
C ARG A 158 -15.45 -7.06 -12.57
N LEU A 159 -15.87 -7.86 -11.59
CA LEU A 159 -15.62 -7.64 -10.17
C LEU A 159 -14.78 -8.77 -9.62
N TYR A 160 -13.71 -8.43 -8.87
CA TYR A 160 -12.84 -9.35 -8.15
C TYR A 160 -12.88 -9.00 -6.68
N PHE A 161 -12.94 -10.00 -5.80
CA PHE A 161 -13.08 -9.75 -4.37
C PHE A 161 -12.80 -11.00 -3.54
N GLY A 162 -12.62 -10.80 -2.24
CA GLY A 162 -12.57 -11.87 -1.28
C GLY A 162 -11.50 -11.71 -0.22
N THR A 163 -11.48 -12.65 0.72
CA THR A 163 -10.40 -12.81 1.69
C THR A 163 -10.06 -14.29 1.84
N GLY A 164 -8.78 -14.58 2.01
CA GLY A 164 -8.26 -15.92 2.23
C GLY A 164 -8.29 -16.35 3.70
N PRO A 165 -7.99 -17.61 3.99
CA PRO A 165 -7.77 -18.04 5.36
C PRO A 165 -6.50 -17.40 5.94
N PHE A 166 -6.48 -17.17 7.25
CA PHE A 166 -5.27 -16.72 7.94
C PHE A 166 -4.10 -17.69 7.72
N ARG A 167 -2.88 -17.19 7.71
CA ARG A 167 -1.66 -17.98 7.51
C ARG A 167 -1.62 -19.19 8.43
N GLY A 168 -1.47 -20.38 7.86
CA GLY A 168 -1.44 -21.64 8.60
C GLY A 168 -2.81 -22.15 9.09
N MET A 169 -3.89 -21.44 8.85
CA MET A 169 -5.24 -21.79 9.30
C MET A 169 -6.17 -22.25 8.17
N ALA A 170 -5.63 -22.84 7.12
CA ALA A 170 -6.45 -23.44 6.06
C ALA A 170 -7.36 -24.55 6.60
N VAL A 171 -8.64 -24.57 6.21
CA VAL A 171 -9.58 -25.61 6.59
C VAL A 171 -9.21 -26.92 5.89
N LYS A 172 -8.90 -27.95 6.68
CA LYS A 172 -8.53 -29.31 6.23
C LYS A 172 -9.44 -30.33 6.94
N PRO A 173 -9.56 -31.56 6.42
CA PRO A 173 -10.46 -32.57 7.03
C PRO A 173 -10.24 -32.77 8.53
N TRP A 174 -9.00 -32.74 9.01
CA TRP A 174 -8.66 -32.99 10.41
C TRP A 174 -8.94 -31.81 11.36
N ASN A 175 -9.02 -30.57 10.85
CA ASN A 175 -9.26 -29.37 11.66
C ASN A 175 -10.61 -28.67 11.33
N ALA A 176 -11.36 -29.23 10.37
CA ALA A 176 -12.54 -28.59 9.79
C ALA A 176 -13.60 -28.21 10.83
N PHE A 177 -13.83 -29.08 11.81
CA PHE A 177 -14.82 -28.84 12.86
C PHE A 177 -14.50 -27.62 13.74
N VAL A 178 -13.24 -27.46 14.13
CA VAL A 178 -12.80 -26.32 14.96
C VAL A 178 -12.70 -25.05 14.13
N LEU A 179 -11.98 -25.09 12.99
CA LEU A 179 -11.76 -23.91 12.18
C LEU A 179 -13.04 -23.36 11.55
N SER A 180 -14.00 -24.23 11.17
CA SER A 180 -15.28 -23.75 10.65
C SER A 180 -16.05 -22.91 11.69
N LYS A 181 -15.98 -23.24 12.96
CA LYS A 181 -16.59 -22.45 14.04
C LYS A 181 -15.82 -21.15 14.31
N VAL A 182 -14.49 -21.19 14.31
CA VAL A 182 -13.65 -19.99 14.46
C VAL A 182 -13.95 -19.01 13.34
N TYR A 183 -13.91 -19.46 12.09
CA TYR A 183 -14.19 -18.62 10.94
C TYR A 183 -15.64 -18.14 10.86
N ALA A 184 -16.59 -18.95 11.31
CA ALA A 184 -17.99 -18.53 11.42
C ALA A 184 -18.13 -17.29 12.31
N GLY A 185 -17.42 -17.26 13.44
CA GLY A 185 -17.41 -16.10 14.34
C GLY A 185 -16.65 -14.90 13.80
N VAL A 186 -15.55 -15.12 13.04
CA VAL A 186 -14.74 -14.02 12.46
C VAL A 186 -15.43 -13.40 11.25
N PHE A 187 -15.95 -14.23 10.34
CA PHE A 187 -16.50 -13.80 9.06
C PHE A 187 -18.03 -13.73 9.03
N GLU A 188 -18.69 -13.83 10.18
CA GLU A 188 -20.13 -13.65 10.33
C GLU A 188 -20.97 -14.55 9.41
N LYS A 189 -20.48 -15.77 9.16
CA LYS A 189 -21.15 -16.78 8.33
C LYS A 189 -21.41 -18.06 9.14
N THR A 190 -22.22 -18.95 8.60
CA THR A 190 -22.48 -20.24 9.27
C THR A 190 -21.26 -21.16 9.20
N ALA A 191 -20.99 -21.96 10.26
CA ALA A 191 -19.93 -22.94 10.24
C ALA A 191 -20.07 -23.94 9.06
N LYS A 192 -21.30 -24.26 8.67
CA LYS A 192 -21.61 -25.14 7.53
C LYS A 192 -21.08 -24.59 6.22
N ALA A 193 -21.09 -23.25 6.01
CA ALA A 193 -20.58 -22.63 4.80
C ALA A 193 -19.08 -22.91 4.59
N PHE A 194 -18.27 -22.91 5.68
CA PHE A 194 -16.83 -23.19 5.60
C PHE A 194 -16.49 -24.66 5.30
N LEU A 195 -17.47 -25.57 5.40
CA LEU A 195 -17.31 -26.98 5.05
C LEU A 195 -17.69 -27.29 3.59
N GLN A 196 -18.29 -26.33 2.90
CA GLN A 196 -18.64 -26.46 1.48
C GLN A 196 -17.40 -26.32 0.58
N LYS A 197 -17.51 -26.75 -0.66
CA LYS A 197 -16.48 -26.60 -1.70
C LYS A 197 -17.08 -25.96 -2.95
N PRO A 198 -16.61 -24.76 -3.36
CA PRO A 198 -15.67 -23.90 -2.63
C PRO A 198 -16.31 -23.33 -1.37
N GLY A 199 -15.52 -23.19 -0.29
CA GLY A 199 -15.92 -22.44 0.92
C GLY A 199 -15.94 -20.93 0.67
N PRO A 200 -16.40 -20.12 1.65
CA PRO A 200 -16.58 -18.68 1.44
C PRO A 200 -15.27 -17.87 1.32
N LEU A 201 -14.12 -18.45 1.75
CA LEU A 201 -12.82 -17.77 1.71
C LEU A 201 -12.05 -18.04 0.42
N GLY A 202 -11.38 -17.00 -0.11
CA GLY A 202 -10.49 -17.02 -1.26
C GLY A 202 -10.82 -15.91 -2.26
N ALA A 203 -9.98 -15.77 -3.31
CA ALA A 203 -10.19 -14.84 -4.40
C ALA A 203 -11.32 -15.30 -5.32
N ASN A 204 -12.19 -14.39 -5.72
CA ASN A 204 -13.34 -14.67 -6.58
C ASN A 204 -13.42 -13.66 -7.72
N ALA A 205 -13.97 -14.08 -8.84
CA ALA A 205 -14.28 -13.24 -9.99
C ALA A 205 -15.77 -13.34 -10.35
N ALA A 206 -16.35 -12.22 -10.69
CA ALA A 206 -17.75 -12.09 -11.10
C ALA A 206 -17.89 -11.20 -12.35
N VAL A 207 -19.04 -11.27 -13.00
CA VAL A 207 -19.45 -10.36 -14.08
C VAL A 207 -20.75 -9.69 -13.66
N LEU A 208 -20.79 -8.36 -13.78
CA LEU A 208 -21.97 -7.55 -13.49
C LEU A 208 -22.77 -7.25 -14.76
N CYS A 209 -24.04 -6.95 -14.59
CA CYS A 209 -24.90 -6.35 -15.59
C CYS A 209 -24.56 -4.86 -15.79
N ASP A 210 -25.15 -4.23 -16.80
CA ASP A 210 -24.90 -2.82 -17.12
C ASP A 210 -25.43 -1.85 -16.04
N ASP A 211 -26.28 -2.35 -15.12
CA ASP A 211 -26.71 -1.62 -13.92
C ASP A 211 -25.61 -1.48 -12.86
N MET A 212 -24.43 -2.08 -13.08
CA MET A 212 -23.26 -2.03 -12.19
C MET A 212 -23.48 -2.71 -10.83
N LEU A 213 -24.60 -3.35 -10.58
CA LEU A 213 -24.99 -3.98 -9.32
C LEU A 213 -25.26 -5.48 -9.44
N THR A 214 -26.01 -5.87 -10.50
CA THR A 214 -26.55 -7.22 -10.60
C THR A 214 -25.52 -8.20 -11.17
N LEU A 215 -25.28 -9.30 -10.47
CA LEU A 215 -24.46 -10.41 -10.96
C LEU A 215 -25.12 -11.07 -12.19
N LYS A 216 -24.39 -11.21 -13.30
CA LYS A 216 -24.88 -12.00 -14.47
C LYS A 216 -24.99 -13.49 -14.16
N LYS A 217 -24.16 -13.99 -13.23
CA LYS A 217 -24.12 -15.39 -12.77
C LYS A 217 -23.34 -15.47 -11.46
N ALA A 218 -23.41 -16.62 -10.76
CA ALA A 218 -22.67 -16.86 -9.56
C ALA A 218 -21.16 -16.61 -9.76
N PRO A 219 -20.48 -15.92 -8.81
CA PRO A 219 -19.04 -15.71 -8.85
C PRO A 219 -18.27 -17.03 -8.87
N LYS A 220 -17.08 -17.00 -9.48
CA LYS A 220 -16.17 -18.14 -9.56
C LYS A 220 -14.97 -17.94 -8.67
N ARG A 221 -14.48 -19.03 -8.07
CA ARG A 221 -13.20 -19.08 -7.37
C ARG A 221 -12.05 -19.00 -8.40
N ILE A 222 -11.07 -18.13 -8.09
CA ILE A 222 -9.82 -17.98 -8.83
C ILE A 222 -8.63 -18.11 -7.87
N ALA A 223 -7.39 -18.20 -8.39
CA ALA A 223 -6.14 -18.18 -7.63
C ALA A 223 -6.07 -19.24 -6.49
N ASP A 224 -6.56 -20.45 -6.74
CA ASP A 224 -6.63 -21.55 -5.77
C ASP A 224 -5.80 -22.79 -6.18
N THR A 225 -4.97 -22.67 -7.21
CA THR A 225 -4.11 -23.76 -7.70
C THR A 225 -2.88 -23.99 -6.80
N PRO A 226 -2.23 -25.17 -6.84
CA PRO A 226 -1.12 -25.50 -5.95
C PRO A 226 0.09 -24.58 -5.99
N ASP A 227 0.32 -23.89 -7.11
CA ASP A 227 1.40 -22.90 -7.29
C ASP A 227 1.27 -21.68 -6.38
N PHE A 228 0.05 -21.33 -5.95
CA PHE A 228 -0.19 -20.27 -4.97
C PHE A 228 0.23 -20.64 -3.53
N LYS A 229 0.48 -21.91 -3.23
CA LYS A 229 0.62 -22.39 -1.84
C LYS A 229 1.63 -21.60 -0.99
N ALA A 230 2.76 -21.21 -1.55
CA ALA A 230 3.79 -20.45 -0.83
C ALA A 230 3.46 -18.96 -0.68
N HIS A 231 2.58 -18.46 -1.54
CA HIS A 231 2.15 -17.07 -1.64
C HIS A 231 0.61 -17.03 -1.81
N ALA A 232 -0.09 -17.82 -0.99
CA ALA A 232 -1.54 -17.96 -1.09
C ALA A 232 -2.23 -16.62 -0.92
N PHE A 233 -3.32 -16.43 -1.68
CA PHE A 233 -4.17 -15.25 -1.59
C PHE A 233 -4.64 -15.02 -0.15
N PHE A 234 -4.54 -13.78 0.29
CA PHE A 234 -5.11 -13.33 1.55
C PHE A 234 -6.22 -12.31 1.31
N GLU A 235 -5.89 -11.14 0.73
CA GLU A 235 -6.82 -10.04 0.48
C GLU A 235 -6.21 -9.09 -0.56
N GLY A 236 -6.80 -7.90 -0.75
CA GLY A 236 -6.21 -6.85 -1.57
C GLY A 236 -6.26 -7.17 -3.06
N SER A 237 -7.45 -7.48 -3.58
CA SER A 237 -7.63 -7.73 -5.02
C SER A 237 -7.38 -6.48 -5.84
N SER A 238 -6.58 -6.60 -6.92
CA SER A 238 -6.44 -5.62 -8.00
C SER A 238 -6.29 -6.35 -9.33
N ILE A 239 -6.71 -5.75 -10.43
CA ILE A 239 -6.73 -6.40 -11.74
C ILE A 239 -6.36 -5.42 -12.84
N ARG A 240 -5.46 -5.85 -13.75
CA ARG A 240 -5.17 -5.13 -15.00
C ARG A 240 -5.11 -6.08 -16.17
N LYS A 241 -5.39 -5.56 -17.35
CA LYS A 241 -5.18 -6.28 -18.61
C LYS A 241 -4.06 -5.61 -19.40
N ILE A 242 -3.00 -6.37 -19.70
CA ILE A 242 -1.86 -5.91 -20.48
C ILE A 242 -1.80 -6.76 -21.74
N GLY A 243 -2.08 -6.14 -22.87
CA GLY A 243 -2.26 -6.89 -24.13
C GLY A 243 -3.44 -7.88 -24.03
N GLN A 244 -3.15 -9.16 -24.11
CA GLN A 244 -4.17 -10.24 -23.99
C GLN A 244 -4.11 -10.98 -22.64
N THR A 245 -3.27 -10.51 -21.71
CA THR A 245 -3.05 -11.17 -20.43
C THR A 245 -3.66 -10.37 -19.29
N TYR A 246 -4.37 -11.06 -18.41
CA TYR A 246 -4.90 -10.50 -17.17
C TYR A 246 -3.88 -10.69 -16.05
N TYR A 247 -3.58 -9.62 -15.32
CA TYR A 247 -2.69 -9.57 -14.17
C TYR A 247 -3.53 -9.33 -12.91
N PHE A 248 -3.67 -10.38 -12.12
CA PHE A 248 -4.33 -10.31 -10.82
C PHE A 248 -3.28 -10.05 -9.75
N VAL A 249 -3.34 -8.88 -9.13
CA VAL A 249 -2.46 -8.45 -8.03
C VAL A 249 -3.19 -8.68 -6.71
N TYR A 250 -2.47 -9.11 -5.69
CA TYR A 250 -3.06 -9.43 -4.40
C TYR A 250 -2.04 -9.42 -3.26
N SER A 251 -2.50 -9.21 -2.02
CA SER A 251 -1.73 -9.45 -0.81
C SER A 251 -1.71 -10.93 -0.47
N SER A 252 -0.53 -11.49 -0.22
CA SER A 252 -0.44 -12.90 0.18
C SER A 252 -0.64 -13.09 1.69
N GLN A 253 -0.87 -14.33 2.13
CA GLN A 253 -0.96 -14.71 3.55
C GLN A 253 0.29 -14.35 4.37
N LYS A 254 1.41 -13.95 3.75
CA LYS A 254 2.57 -13.42 4.46
C LYS A 254 2.36 -11.97 4.90
N ASN A 255 1.38 -11.31 4.30
CA ASN A 255 0.86 -10.00 4.67
C ASN A 255 1.90 -8.86 4.65
N HIS A 256 2.93 -8.99 3.81
CA HIS A 256 3.96 -7.95 3.62
C HIS A 256 4.40 -7.82 2.17
N GLU A 257 3.80 -8.61 1.29
CA GLU A 257 4.16 -8.67 -0.14
C GLU A 257 2.91 -8.56 -1.00
N LEU A 258 2.99 -7.77 -2.05
CA LEU A 258 2.07 -7.82 -3.18
C LEU A 258 2.60 -8.83 -4.18
N CYS A 259 1.77 -9.82 -4.47
CA CYS A 259 2.03 -10.86 -5.45
C CYS A 259 1.20 -10.63 -6.71
N TYR A 260 1.60 -11.26 -7.80
CA TYR A 260 0.78 -11.27 -9.00
C TYR A 260 0.66 -12.65 -9.60
N ALA A 261 -0.46 -12.85 -10.26
CA ALA A 261 -0.76 -14.04 -11.05
C ALA A 261 -1.27 -13.59 -12.42
N THR A 262 -1.01 -14.40 -13.45
CA THR A 262 -1.45 -14.10 -14.81
C THR A 262 -2.35 -15.18 -15.37
N SER A 263 -3.22 -14.77 -16.29
CA SER A 263 -4.06 -15.67 -17.07
C SER A 263 -4.42 -15.05 -18.42
N PRO A 264 -4.60 -15.86 -19.49
CA PRO A 264 -5.24 -15.39 -20.73
C PRO A 264 -6.76 -15.21 -20.57
N TYR A 265 -7.33 -15.63 -19.45
CA TYR A 265 -8.76 -15.55 -19.16
C TYR A 265 -9.02 -14.65 -17.94
N PRO A 266 -10.12 -13.92 -17.91
CA PRO A 266 -10.43 -13.02 -16.81
C PRO A 266 -10.93 -13.72 -15.55
N ASP A 267 -11.40 -14.97 -15.61
CA ASP A 267 -12.13 -15.63 -14.54
C ASP A 267 -11.65 -17.06 -14.21
N ARG A 268 -10.47 -17.47 -14.70
CA ARG A 268 -9.94 -18.82 -14.48
C ARG A 268 -8.46 -18.91 -14.86
N GLU A 269 -7.85 -20.04 -14.52
CA GLU A 269 -6.50 -20.44 -14.94
C GLU A 269 -5.39 -19.45 -14.54
N PHE A 270 -5.64 -18.63 -13.52
CA PHE A 270 -4.58 -17.80 -12.99
C PHE A 270 -3.44 -18.63 -12.44
N ARG A 271 -2.21 -18.24 -12.78
CA ARG A 271 -0.95 -18.85 -12.32
C ARG A 271 -0.12 -17.83 -11.58
N TYR A 272 0.38 -18.22 -10.40
CA TYR A 272 1.31 -17.39 -9.65
C TYR A 272 2.57 -17.12 -10.47
N GLN A 273 3.02 -15.88 -10.53
CA GLN A 273 4.18 -15.45 -11.28
C GLN A 273 5.30 -14.90 -10.41
N GLY A 274 4.97 -14.25 -9.30
CA GLY A 274 5.98 -13.64 -8.45
C GLY A 274 5.46 -12.61 -7.45
N THR A 275 6.40 -11.99 -6.77
CA THR A 275 6.16 -10.85 -5.88
C THR A 275 6.51 -9.56 -6.63
N LEU A 276 5.63 -8.58 -6.62
CA LEU A 276 5.86 -7.25 -7.21
C LEU A 276 6.70 -6.37 -6.29
N VAL A 277 6.35 -6.34 -5.01
CA VAL A 277 7.03 -5.53 -3.99
C VAL A 277 6.76 -6.13 -2.60
N SER A 278 7.65 -5.88 -1.65
CA SER A 278 7.43 -6.19 -0.23
C SER A 278 7.75 -4.97 0.61
N ASN A 279 6.84 -4.55 1.51
CA ASN A 279 7.05 -3.38 2.38
C ASN A 279 8.16 -3.56 3.45
N GLY A 280 8.96 -4.61 3.32
CA GLY A 280 10.19 -4.86 4.09
C GLY A 280 11.36 -5.28 3.21
N ASP A 281 11.28 -5.11 1.89
CA ASP A 281 12.23 -5.60 0.88
C ASP A 281 12.50 -7.12 0.98
N VAL A 282 11.58 -7.88 1.54
CA VAL A 282 11.72 -9.34 1.65
C VAL A 282 11.61 -9.96 0.28
N GLY A 283 12.56 -10.82 -0.08
CA GLY A 283 12.67 -11.42 -1.42
C GLY A 283 13.62 -10.66 -2.34
N TYR A 284 13.59 -9.33 -2.31
CA TYR A 284 14.50 -8.50 -3.11
C TYR A 284 15.96 -8.81 -2.76
N ASP A 285 16.79 -9.06 -3.78
CA ASP A 285 18.20 -9.48 -3.65
C ASP A 285 18.39 -10.63 -2.64
N GLY A 286 17.46 -11.60 -2.61
CA GLY A 286 17.50 -12.77 -1.73
C GLY A 286 17.30 -12.46 -0.24
N ARG A 287 16.80 -11.29 0.12
CA ARG A 287 16.55 -10.89 1.51
C ARG A 287 15.52 -11.78 2.18
N ARG A 288 15.88 -12.37 3.30
CA ARG A 288 15.01 -13.26 4.10
C ARG A 288 14.09 -12.44 5.01
N GLU A 289 12.91 -12.97 5.37
CA GLU A 289 11.95 -12.33 6.30
C GLU A 289 12.60 -11.83 7.60
N ARG A 290 13.52 -12.59 8.21
CA ARG A 290 14.23 -12.19 9.44
C ARG A 290 15.18 -11.01 9.28
N LYS A 291 15.43 -10.57 8.02
CA LYS A 291 16.33 -9.48 7.66
C LYS A 291 15.57 -8.33 6.97
N ARG A 292 14.27 -8.25 7.20
CA ARG A 292 13.43 -7.17 6.66
C ARG A 292 13.99 -5.79 7.05
N CYS A 293 13.87 -4.86 6.13
CA CYS A 293 14.45 -3.51 6.29
C CYS A 293 13.50 -2.53 6.99
N ASN A 294 12.23 -2.90 7.18
CA ASN A 294 11.21 -2.10 7.85
C ASN A 294 10.37 -3.00 8.76
N ALA A 295 9.62 -2.40 9.68
CA ALA A 295 8.45 -3.08 10.23
C ALA A 295 7.49 -3.40 9.07
N THR A 296 7.02 -4.63 9.02
CA THR A 296 6.05 -5.08 8.02
C THR A 296 4.70 -5.36 8.68
N GLY A 297 3.64 -5.24 7.95
CA GLY A 297 2.27 -5.55 8.35
C GLY A 297 1.46 -5.77 7.09
N THR A 298 0.21 -5.28 7.06
CA THR A 298 -0.61 -5.32 5.86
C THR A 298 0.07 -4.62 4.68
N THR A 299 -0.22 -5.06 3.46
CA THR A 299 0.09 -4.33 2.23
C THR A 299 -1.00 -4.58 1.22
N HIS A 300 -1.42 -3.52 0.52
CA HIS A 300 -2.42 -3.58 -0.53
C HIS A 300 -2.13 -2.46 -1.54
N GLY A 301 -2.50 -2.67 -2.79
CA GLY A 301 -2.33 -1.72 -3.89
C GLY A 301 -2.44 -2.42 -5.23
N GLY A 302 -2.19 -1.68 -6.30
CA GLY A 302 -2.32 -2.16 -7.67
C GLY A 302 -1.15 -1.76 -8.55
N ILE A 303 -1.25 -2.05 -9.84
CA ILE A 303 -0.30 -1.60 -10.85
C ILE A 303 -1.00 -0.68 -11.84
N GLU A 304 -0.29 0.34 -12.37
CA GLU A 304 -0.86 1.23 -13.38
C GLU A 304 0.24 1.73 -14.33
N GLN A 305 -0.15 2.02 -15.58
CA GLN A 305 0.73 2.63 -16.55
C GLN A 305 0.56 4.15 -16.56
N ILE A 306 1.59 4.88 -16.19
CA ILE A 306 1.59 6.34 -16.11
C ILE A 306 2.69 6.86 -17.04
N GLY A 307 2.32 7.68 -18.02
CA GLY A 307 3.30 8.25 -18.96
C GLY A 307 4.13 7.21 -19.73
N GLY A 308 3.54 6.03 -20.00
CA GLY A 308 4.22 4.93 -20.69
C GLY A 308 5.06 4.01 -19.79
N LYS A 309 5.26 4.34 -18.51
CA LYS A 309 5.97 3.53 -17.52
C LYS A 309 4.98 2.82 -16.61
N TRP A 310 5.27 1.57 -16.25
CA TRP A 310 4.49 0.81 -15.27
C TRP A 310 4.99 1.06 -13.86
N TYR A 311 4.06 1.17 -12.91
CA TYR A 311 4.35 1.33 -11.49
C TYR A 311 3.53 0.34 -10.68
N VAL A 312 4.10 -0.12 -9.56
CA VAL A 312 3.34 -0.75 -8.48
C VAL A 312 3.10 0.29 -7.39
N PHE A 313 1.85 0.36 -6.92
CA PHE A 313 1.47 1.13 -5.75
C PHE A 313 1.27 0.15 -4.58
N TYR A 314 1.73 0.56 -3.40
CA TYR A 314 1.66 -0.23 -2.18
C TYR A 314 1.72 0.70 -0.97
N HIS A 315 1.48 0.21 0.25
CA HIS A 315 1.65 1.08 1.41
C HIS A 315 2.74 0.59 2.36
N ARG A 316 3.37 1.54 3.05
CA ARG A 316 4.30 1.33 4.15
C ARG A 316 3.66 1.68 5.48
N LEU A 317 4.21 1.17 6.58
CA LEU A 317 3.75 1.47 7.93
C LEU A 317 4.47 2.68 8.52
N THR A 318 3.74 3.48 9.30
CA THR A 318 4.26 4.57 10.12
C THR A 318 3.82 4.39 11.58
N HIS A 319 4.36 5.18 12.52
CA HIS A 319 4.01 5.18 13.94
C HIS A 319 4.20 3.81 14.64
N GLY A 320 4.96 2.89 14.02
CA GLY A 320 5.06 1.51 14.52
C GLY A 320 3.72 0.79 14.55
N SER A 321 2.81 1.15 13.67
CA SER A 321 1.41 0.74 13.67
C SER A 321 1.01 0.14 12.32
N ASP A 322 0.20 -0.92 12.36
CA ASP A 322 -0.51 -1.45 11.18
C ASP A 322 -1.71 -0.56 10.78
N TYR A 323 -2.05 0.42 11.61
CA TYR A 323 -3.20 1.32 11.46
C TYR A 323 -2.82 2.75 11.02
N SER A 324 -1.60 2.94 10.55
CA SER A 324 -1.11 4.24 10.08
C SER A 324 -0.21 4.00 8.88
N ARG A 325 -0.80 4.06 7.70
CA ARG A 325 -0.19 3.59 6.45
C ARG A 325 -0.05 4.75 5.46
N GLN A 326 1.04 4.77 4.71
CA GLN A 326 1.30 5.77 3.69
C GLN A 326 1.55 5.11 2.34
N MET A 327 0.94 5.68 1.28
CA MET A 327 1.09 5.20 -0.09
C MET A 327 2.49 5.44 -0.64
N CYS A 328 3.08 4.39 -1.21
CA CYS A 328 4.34 4.39 -1.93
C CYS A 328 4.13 3.84 -3.35
N ALA A 329 5.05 4.16 -4.25
CA ALA A 329 5.08 3.58 -5.59
C ALA A 329 6.51 3.27 -6.01
N GLU A 330 6.68 2.26 -6.86
CA GLU A 330 7.97 1.92 -7.48
C GLU A 330 7.77 1.62 -8.97
N PRO A 331 8.73 1.98 -9.83
CA PRO A 331 8.68 1.60 -11.23
C PRO A 331 8.78 0.08 -11.38
N LEU A 332 8.02 -0.46 -12.33
CA LEU A 332 8.04 -1.87 -12.70
C LEU A 332 8.66 -2.07 -14.07
N ASN A 333 9.49 -3.09 -14.18
CA ASN A 333 9.99 -3.57 -15.46
C ASN A 333 9.22 -4.82 -15.87
N ILE A 334 8.34 -4.69 -16.86
CA ILE A 334 7.63 -5.81 -17.48
C ILE A 334 8.48 -6.33 -18.63
N LEU A 335 8.94 -7.56 -18.51
CA LEU A 335 9.79 -8.20 -19.50
C LEU A 335 8.98 -8.63 -20.75
N PRO A 336 9.63 -8.92 -21.89
CA PRO A 336 8.92 -9.30 -23.12
C PRO A 336 8.04 -10.56 -22.99
N ASP A 337 8.34 -11.45 -22.05
CA ASP A 337 7.53 -12.63 -21.75
C ASP A 337 6.33 -12.33 -20.81
N GLY A 338 6.17 -11.07 -20.39
CA GLY A 338 5.14 -10.61 -19.48
C GLY A 338 5.47 -10.80 -18.00
N SER A 339 6.63 -11.38 -17.66
CA SER A 339 7.05 -11.49 -16.27
C SER A 339 7.50 -10.13 -15.72
N ILE A 340 7.37 -9.94 -14.40
CA ILE A 340 7.71 -8.71 -13.70
C ILE A 340 8.72 -9.03 -12.60
N ALA A 341 9.87 -8.38 -12.63
CA ALA A 341 10.85 -8.47 -11.55
C ALA A 341 10.35 -7.75 -10.31
N GLN A 342 10.66 -8.29 -9.12
CA GLN A 342 10.33 -7.63 -7.86
C GLN A 342 10.99 -6.25 -7.79
N ALA A 343 10.21 -5.22 -7.52
CA ALA A 343 10.70 -3.87 -7.29
C ALA A 343 11.38 -3.75 -5.91
N GLU A 344 12.45 -2.97 -5.87
CA GLU A 344 13.08 -2.52 -4.64
C GLU A 344 12.28 -1.36 -4.03
N MET A 345 12.18 -1.30 -2.70
CA MET A 345 11.69 -0.09 -2.03
C MET A 345 12.73 1.03 -2.14
N THR A 346 12.32 2.14 -2.72
CA THR A 346 13.17 3.32 -2.88
C THR A 346 12.56 4.58 -2.25
N SER A 347 13.34 5.63 -2.12
CA SER A 347 12.83 6.97 -1.79
C SER A 347 12.32 7.70 -3.03
N CYS A 348 12.60 7.19 -4.24
CA CYS A 348 12.32 7.88 -5.50
C CYS A 348 10.82 7.94 -5.85
N GLY A 349 10.07 6.87 -5.59
CA GLY A 349 8.65 6.84 -5.88
C GLY A 349 8.33 7.05 -7.36
N LEU A 350 7.55 8.08 -7.64
CA LEU A 350 7.16 8.49 -9.00
C LEU A 350 8.14 9.47 -9.65
N HIS A 351 9.23 9.84 -8.97
CA HIS A 351 10.27 10.68 -9.56
C HIS A 351 10.97 9.94 -10.70
N ASP A 352 11.22 10.64 -11.81
CA ASP A 352 11.90 10.04 -12.95
C ASP A 352 13.41 9.98 -12.70
N GLY A 353 13.90 8.81 -12.30
CA GLY A 353 15.29 8.58 -11.91
C GLY A 353 15.58 8.94 -10.45
N ASP A 354 16.86 9.16 -10.14
CA ASP A 354 17.33 9.43 -8.80
C ASP A 354 16.94 10.84 -8.33
N LEU A 355 16.65 10.98 -7.04
CA LEU A 355 16.34 12.27 -6.44
C LEU A 355 17.52 13.25 -6.57
N PRO A 356 17.27 14.53 -6.79
CA PRO A 356 18.36 15.52 -6.81
C PRO A 356 19.13 15.54 -5.48
N GLY A 357 20.45 15.45 -5.54
CA GLY A 357 21.33 15.69 -4.40
C GLY A 357 21.43 17.20 -4.09
N MET A 358 20.29 17.89 -4.04
CA MET A 358 20.13 19.33 -3.86
C MET A 358 18.79 19.61 -3.15
N GLY A 359 18.79 20.60 -2.23
CA GLY A 359 17.58 21.01 -1.50
C GLY A 359 17.33 20.22 -0.24
N GLU A 360 16.16 20.40 0.34
CA GLU A 360 15.77 19.81 1.61
C GLU A 360 14.76 18.67 1.42
N TYR A 361 14.98 17.58 2.17
CA TYR A 361 14.12 16.40 2.21
C TYR A 361 13.76 16.05 3.65
N PRO A 362 12.49 15.75 3.96
CA PRO A 362 12.12 15.19 5.26
C PRO A 362 12.85 13.87 5.50
N ALA A 363 13.36 13.64 6.70
CA ALA A 363 13.95 12.34 7.03
C ALA A 363 12.98 11.18 6.85
N ALA A 364 11.70 11.48 6.92
CA ALA A 364 10.62 10.50 6.77
C ALA A 364 10.44 9.97 5.32
N ILE A 365 11.17 10.46 4.30
CA ILE A 365 11.20 9.81 2.97
C ILE A 365 12.08 8.56 2.93
N CYS A 366 12.66 8.15 4.08
CA CYS A 366 13.47 6.94 4.12
C CYS A 366 12.68 5.73 3.62
N CYS A 367 13.29 4.95 2.74
CA CYS A 367 12.71 3.70 2.23
C CYS A 367 13.06 2.50 3.12
N ASN A 368 14.15 2.59 3.87
CA ASN A 368 14.53 1.55 4.83
C ASN A 368 14.74 2.16 6.23
N LEU A 369 14.15 1.51 7.24
CA LEU A 369 14.26 1.92 8.63
C LEU A 369 14.32 0.68 9.53
N THR A 370 15.51 0.35 10.05
CA THR A 370 15.75 -0.90 10.77
C THR A 370 16.72 -0.78 11.91
N ASN A 371 16.50 -1.52 12.99
CA ASN A 371 17.47 -1.81 14.05
C ASN A 371 18.13 -3.20 13.89
N GLY A 372 17.94 -3.86 12.74
CA GLY A 372 18.40 -5.21 12.42
C GLY A 372 17.45 -6.33 12.85
N LYS A 373 16.35 -6.02 13.56
CA LYS A 373 15.34 -6.98 14.06
C LYS A 373 13.93 -6.40 13.98
N MET A 374 13.54 -5.93 12.80
CA MET A 374 12.22 -5.33 12.64
C MET A 374 11.11 -6.40 12.73
N PRO A 375 10.01 -6.11 13.45
CA PRO A 375 8.91 -7.05 13.60
C PRO A 375 8.01 -7.11 12.36
N HIS A 376 7.21 -8.17 12.27
CA HIS A 376 5.96 -8.16 11.52
C HIS A 376 4.85 -7.72 12.47
N ILE A 377 4.14 -6.66 12.11
CA ILE A 377 3.10 -6.03 12.93
C ILE A 377 1.76 -6.35 12.27
N ALA A 378 1.03 -7.31 12.80
CA ALA A 378 -0.33 -7.62 12.34
C ALA A 378 -1.33 -7.15 13.40
N ASN A 379 -2.21 -6.21 13.05
CA ASN A 379 -3.24 -5.66 13.96
C ASN A 379 -2.68 -5.15 15.30
N GLN A 380 -1.47 -4.55 15.30
CA GLN A 380 -0.77 -4.13 16.52
C GLN A 380 -0.06 -2.79 16.34
N ILE A 381 0.33 -2.21 17.48
CA ILE A 381 1.21 -1.06 17.58
C ILE A 381 2.47 -1.49 18.34
N ARG A 382 3.66 -1.12 17.84
CA ARG A 382 4.97 -1.40 18.43
C ARG A 382 5.72 -0.11 18.74
N LYS A 383 6.00 0.15 20.01
CA LYS A 383 6.63 1.40 20.46
C LYS A 383 8.16 1.35 20.53
N ASN A 384 8.78 0.17 20.69
CA ASN A 384 10.22 0.01 20.94
C ASN A 384 11.02 -0.32 19.67
N ILE A 385 10.71 0.35 18.57
CA ILE A 385 11.41 0.24 17.29
C ILE A 385 11.61 1.64 16.72
N PRO A 386 12.55 1.85 15.80
CA PRO A 386 12.60 3.09 15.04
C PRO A 386 11.34 3.23 14.18
N ILE A 387 10.78 4.42 14.14
CA ILE A 387 9.49 4.71 13.48
C ILE A 387 9.55 6.00 12.69
N ILE A 388 8.76 6.10 11.63
CA ILE A 388 8.35 7.37 11.05
C ILE A 388 7.16 7.83 11.89
N THR A 389 7.20 9.06 12.41
CA THR A 389 6.17 9.62 13.27
C THR A 389 6.10 11.14 13.11
N HIS A 390 5.18 11.80 13.81
CA HIS A 390 5.06 13.24 13.80
C HIS A 390 4.84 13.81 15.22
N SER A 391 5.15 15.08 15.39
CA SER A 391 4.68 15.92 16.47
C SER A 391 4.23 17.26 15.86
N ASP A 392 3.05 17.72 16.18
CA ASP A 392 2.40 18.83 15.49
C ASP A 392 2.41 18.60 13.95
N MET A 393 3.03 19.51 13.20
CA MET A 393 3.14 19.42 11.76
C MET A 393 4.46 18.82 11.26
N GLU A 394 5.39 18.47 12.15
CA GLU A 394 6.72 17.99 11.80
C GLU A 394 6.75 16.45 11.77
N TRP A 395 7.05 15.89 10.61
CA TRP A 395 7.26 14.46 10.42
C TRP A 395 8.75 14.13 10.48
N TYR A 396 9.11 13.14 11.28
CA TYR A 396 10.50 12.78 11.53
C TYR A 396 10.69 11.27 11.73
N VAL A 397 11.92 10.81 11.66
CA VAL A 397 12.31 9.46 12.11
C VAL A 397 12.57 9.53 13.60
N GLY A 398 11.71 8.91 14.38
CA GLY A 398 11.80 8.85 15.84
C GLY A 398 12.33 7.53 16.37
N ASN A 399 12.72 7.51 17.65
CA ASN A 399 13.26 6.34 18.35
C ASN A 399 14.49 5.72 17.67
N ALA A 400 15.30 6.52 16.97
CA ALA A 400 16.50 6.03 16.31
C ALA A 400 17.62 5.82 17.35
N ALA A 401 17.60 4.69 18.06
CA ALA A 401 18.60 4.29 19.03
C ALA A 401 19.83 3.65 18.35
N ARG A 402 20.87 3.40 19.13
CA ARG A 402 22.10 2.73 18.66
C ARG A 402 21.80 1.48 17.83
N ARG A 403 22.46 1.35 16.67
CA ARG A 403 22.28 0.35 15.59
C ARG A 403 21.12 0.60 14.65
N THR A 404 20.32 1.64 14.84
CA THR A 404 19.32 2.02 13.84
C THR A 404 20.03 2.42 12.55
N GLN A 405 19.55 1.87 11.45
CA GLN A 405 19.95 2.21 10.07
C GLN A 405 18.77 2.81 9.35
N ILE A 406 19.00 3.95 8.71
CA ILE A 406 18.01 4.70 7.94
C ILE A 406 18.56 4.82 6.53
N GLY A 407 17.86 4.25 5.56
CA GLY A 407 18.30 4.19 4.17
C GLY A 407 17.45 5.09 3.27
N TYR A 408 18.12 5.80 2.40
CA TYR A 408 17.55 6.65 1.35
C TYR A 408 18.13 6.23 0.01
N LYS A 409 17.31 5.82 -0.92
CA LYS A 409 17.71 5.30 -2.24
C LYS A 409 16.82 5.90 -3.31
N TYR A 410 17.30 6.59 -4.28
CA TYR A 410 18.67 6.96 -4.58
C TYR A 410 18.77 8.47 -4.78
N PHE A 411 19.96 9.03 -4.67
CA PHE A 411 20.24 10.44 -4.94
C PHE A 411 21.31 10.60 -6.01
N SER A 412 21.18 11.59 -6.88
CA SER A 412 22.25 12.04 -7.76
C SER A 412 23.03 13.15 -7.06
N ILE A 413 24.19 12.80 -6.46
CA ILE A 413 25.01 13.70 -5.64
C ILE A 413 26.20 14.21 -6.44
N GLN A 414 26.45 15.54 -6.42
CA GLN A 414 27.62 16.16 -7.01
C GLN A 414 28.83 16.10 -6.03
N SER A 415 30.05 16.28 -6.59
CA SER A 415 31.25 16.42 -5.76
C SER A 415 31.17 17.65 -4.86
N ASN A 416 31.76 17.56 -3.67
CA ASN A 416 31.77 18.63 -2.67
C ASN A 416 30.36 19.11 -2.26
N THR A 417 29.38 18.19 -2.26
CA THR A 417 28.06 18.47 -1.73
C THR A 417 28.12 18.47 -0.21
N VAL A 418 27.61 19.53 0.41
CA VAL A 418 27.43 19.59 1.86
C VAL A 418 26.11 18.92 2.22
N LEU A 419 26.17 17.85 3.01
CA LEU A 419 25.02 17.22 3.64
C LEU A 419 24.86 17.78 5.05
N ARG A 420 23.73 18.46 5.30
CA ARG A 420 23.29 18.89 6.62
C ARG A 420 22.18 17.98 7.09
N VAL A 421 22.32 17.43 8.28
CA VAL A 421 21.31 16.62 8.96
C VAL A 421 20.75 17.44 10.13
N THR A 422 19.42 17.55 10.22
CA THR A 422 18.74 18.17 11.35
C THR A 422 18.20 17.08 12.26
N ALA A 423 18.63 17.07 13.51
CA ALA A 423 18.24 16.06 14.50
C ALA A 423 18.16 16.66 15.91
N ARG A 424 17.51 15.94 16.83
CA ARG A 424 17.51 16.21 18.27
C ARG A 424 17.81 14.93 19.06
N GLY A 425 18.29 15.11 20.27
CA GLY A 425 18.67 14.02 21.17
C GLY A 425 20.17 14.04 21.49
N ASN A 426 20.64 12.97 22.11
CA ASN A 426 22.06 12.79 22.44
C ASN A 426 22.59 11.53 21.76
N GLY A 427 23.47 11.71 20.78
CA GLY A 427 23.99 10.59 20.01
C GLY A 427 24.89 10.98 18.85
N ARG A 428 25.25 9.99 18.03
CA ARG A 428 26.10 10.15 16.86
C ARG A 428 25.55 9.37 15.68
N VAL A 429 25.51 10.02 14.52
CA VAL A 429 25.13 9.41 13.25
C VAL A 429 26.36 9.21 12.40
N HIS A 430 26.60 7.98 11.94
CA HIS A 430 27.60 7.65 10.94
C HIS A 430 26.98 7.57 9.56
N ILE A 431 27.57 8.24 8.57
CA ILE A 431 27.06 8.40 7.23
C ILE A 431 27.87 7.56 6.24
N LYS A 432 27.16 6.79 5.41
CA LYS A 432 27.74 6.01 4.31
C LYS A 432 27.02 6.30 3.02
N ILE A 433 27.74 6.27 1.90
CA ILE A 433 27.22 6.30 0.55
C ILE A 433 27.74 5.07 -0.17
N ASN A 434 26.82 4.26 -0.75
CA ASN A 434 27.13 3.01 -1.43
C ASN A 434 28.09 2.11 -0.59
N GLY A 435 27.85 2.05 0.73
CA GLY A 435 28.64 1.28 1.68
C GLY A 435 29.97 1.92 2.12
N LYS A 436 30.44 2.98 1.45
CA LYS A 436 31.67 3.70 1.80
C LYS A 436 31.39 4.74 2.89
N SER A 437 32.27 4.82 3.89
CA SER A 437 32.18 5.82 4.97
C SER A 437 32.47 7.24 4.44
N VAL A 438 31.58 8.19 4.78
CA VAL A 438 31.77 9.62 4.50
C VAL A 438 32.21 10.36 5.77
N GLY A 439 31.59 10.08 6.91
CA GLY A 439 31.91 10.74 8.17
C GLY A 439 30.88 10.45 9.27
N SER A 440 30.97 11.22 10.35
CA SER A 440 30.02 11.11 11.48
C SER A 440 29.66 12.48 12.02
N LEU A 441 28.41 12.64 12.42
CA LEU A 441 27.85 13.87 12.97
C LEU A 441 27.40 13.63 14.42
N PRO A 442 27.95 14.38 15.41
CA PRO A 442 27.47 14.34 16.78
C PRO A 442 26.27 15.27 17.00
N PHE A 443 25.37 14.89 17.89
CA PHE A 443 24.23 15.69 18.34
C PHE A 443 24.12 15.65 19.87
N HIS A 444 23.90 16.82 20.48
CA HIS A 444 23.76 17.00 21.93
C HIS A 444 22.73 18.11 22.22
N SER A 445 21.51 17.97 21.72
CA SER A 445 20.48 18.99 21.87
C SER A 445 19.10 18.36 21.98
N GLU A 446 18.30 18.80 22.93
CA GLU A 446 16.89 18.43 23.04
C GLU A 446 16.01 19.15 22.01
N LYS A 447 16.52 20.24 21.43
CA LYS A 447 15.86 20.96 20.31
C LYS A 447 16.46 20.54 18.99
N TRP A 448 15.74 20.75 17.91
CA TRP A 448 16.26 20.54 16.56
C TRP A 448 17.57 21.34 16.37
N ALA A 449 18.63 20.64 16.03
CA ALA A 449 19.94 21.20 15.76
C ALA A 449 20.50 20.57 14.48
N ALA A 450 21.26 21.35 13.72
CA ALA A 450 21.86 20.90 12.49
C ALA A 450 23.35 20.64 12.65
N ALA A 451 23.82 19.56 12.03
CA ALA A 451 25.24 19.26 11.86
C ALA A 451 25.48 18.91 10.38
N SER A 452 26.66 19.20 9.86
CA SER A 452 26.97 19.02 8.44
C SER A 452 28.34 18.38 8.23
N LEU A 453 28.47 17.76 7.06
CA LEU A 453 29.75 17.27 6.52
C LEU A 453 29.74 17.42 5.01
N THR A 454 30.93 17.47 4.41
CA THR A 454 31.10 17.51 2.96
C THR A 454 31.22 16.09 2.41
N ILE A 455 30.48 15.80 1.33
CA ILE A 455 30.59 14.60 0.51
C ILE A 455 31.58 14.90 -0.62
N PRO A 456 32.82 14.36 -0.57
CA PRO A 456 33.87 14.84 -1.46
C PRO A 456 33.74 14.33 -2.89
N GLN A 457 33.09 13.20 -3.10
CA GLN A 457 32.99 12.55 -4.42
C GLN A 457 31.57 12.58 -4.95
N ALA A 458 31.39 12.89 -6.21
CA ALA A 458 30.14 12.74 -6.93
C ALA A 458 29.73 11.27 -6.99
N ASP A 459 28.44 11.02 -6.91
CA ASP A 459 27.84 9.71 -7.13
C ASP A 459 26.46 9.92 -7.76
N PRO A 460 26.27 9.55 -9.03
CA PRO A 460 25.00 9.75 -9.73
C PRO A 460 23.90 8.78 -9.26
N HIS A 461 24.25 7.74 -8.49
CA HIS A 461 23.32 6.72 -8.00
C HIS A 461 23.65 6.36 -6.54
N ALA A 462 23.51 7.34 -5.65
CA ALA A 462 23.93 7.26 -4.27
C ALA A 462 22.86 6.65 -3.36
N ALA A 463 23.13 5.47 -2.80
CA ALA A 463 22.38 4.94 -1.66
C ALA A 463 22.97 5.54 -0.37
N LEU A 464 22.27 6.49 0.24
CA LEU A 464 22.65 7.16 1.47
C LEU A 464 22.16 6.37 2.68
N TRP A 465 23.04 6.09 3.62
CA TRP A 465 22.74 5.39 4.87
C TRP A 465 23.19 6.20 6.08
N LEU A 466 22.26 6.44 7.00
CA LEU A 466 22.52 7.00 8.31
C LEU A 466 22.47 5.86 9.32
N THR A 467 23.54 5.67 10.12
CA THR A 467 23.58 4.66 11.18
C THR A 467 23.81 5.35 12.52
N VAL A 468 22.88 5.21 13.45
CA VAL A 468 23.08 5.69 14.82
C VAL A 468 24.06 4.77 15.52
N THR A 469 25.26 5.31 15.85
CA THR A 469 26.34 4.55 16.47
C THR A 469 26.35 4.68 17.98
N GLU A 470 25.86 5.79 18.51
CA GLU A 470 25.80 6.12 19.95
C GLU A 470 24.47 6.79 20.27
N GLY A 471 23.95 6.57 21.46
CA GLY A 471 22.78 7.25 22.00
C GLY A 471 21.45 6.97 21.31
N SER A 472 20.59 7.99 21.29
CA SER A 472 19.27 7.97 20.63
C SER A 472 18.96 9.34 20.07
N LEU A 473 18.38 9.36 18.87
CA LEU A 473 18.07 10.57 18.10
C LEU A 473 16.68 10.50 17.47
N ASP A 474 16.07 11.67 17.34
CA ASP A 474 15.04 11.92 16.35
C ASP A 474 15.65 12.71 15.18
N ILE A 475 15.34 12.35 13.93
CA ILE A 475 15.94 12.97 12.73
C ILE A 475 14.83 13.59 11.91
N LEU A 476 14.91 14.91 11.67
CA LEU A 476 13.89 15.71 11.01
C LEU A 476 14.09 15.79 9.50
N SER A 477 15.28 16.21 9.07
CA SER A 477 15.53 16.47 7.65
C SER A 477 16.99 16.26 7.23
N LEU A 478 17.13 16.12 5.92
CA LEU A 478 18.39 16.11 5.18
C LEU A 478 18.38 17.31 4.23
N HIS A 479 19.45 18.09 4.22
CA HIS A 479 19.61 19.20 3.27
C HIS A 479 20.93 19.07 2.53
N PHE A 480 20.84 19.07 1.20
CA PHE A 480 21.99 19.02 0.30
C PHE A 480 22.20 20.41 -0.31
N SER A 481 23.42 20.90 -0.28
CA SER A 481 23.82 22.18 -0.89
C SER A 481 25.23 22.09 -1.47
N PRO A 482 25.58 22.92 -2.46
CA PRO A 482 26.97 23.06 -2.86
C PRO A 482 27.85 23.53 -1.68
N GLU A 483 29.10 23.17 -1.70
CA GLU A 483 30.09 23.78 -0.79
C GLU A 483 30.25 25.25 -1.18
N VAL A 484 30.01 26.14 -0.23
CA VAL A 484 30.26 27.57 -0.44
C VAL A 484 31.77 27.78 -0.17
N ASN A 485 32.53 28.02 -1.22
CA ASN A 485 33.91 28.52 -1.08
C ASN A 485 33.82 29.95 -0.52
N GLU A 486 34.17 30.13 0.74
CA GLU A 486 34.39 31.46 1.32
C GLU A 486 35.62 32.14 0.73
#